data_907f02162f2c01e21f511fc1a003bd20
#
_entry.id   907f02162f2c01e21f511fc1a003bd20
#
_cell.length_a   1.000
_cell.length_b   1.000
_cell.length_c   1.000
_cell.angle_alpha   90.00
_cell.angle_beta   90.00
_cell.angle_gamma   90.00
#
_symmetry.space_group_name_H-M   'P 1'
#
loop_
_entity.id
_entity.type
_entity.pdbx_description
1 polymer ?
#
loop_
_entity_poly.entity_id
_entity_poly.type
_entity_poly.pdbx_seq_one_letter_code
_entity_poly.pdbx_strand_id
1 'polypeptide(L)'
;MIKTDQYVEHIKQHAVRFANTADLEPLIKAAANAKYVLLGEASHGTSEFYTTRAEITKKLIEEHGFSFVAVEGDWPACFEANRYIKGNAPEYSNAAEALHSFHRWPAWMWANEEVTRLVEWLRAFNRNQNKQVGFYGMDVYSLWESMEAVVQYLEKINSPAVDKAKKAFECFEPFHRQPEQYGISAAFYGESCMSEVMDLLETIQQNRKTYDNNPESSLNMQVNALVASNAEAYYHAMVTNGNESWNIRDRHMVEALDYIGTYYGPESKGVIWEHNTHIGDARATDMAQEGMVNVGQLTREKYGQDQVYAIGFGTHRGTVIAAGKWGEAMEVMPVPKAMPGSWEDVVHQAGEFNKYMMFTPENQELFQETIGHRAIGVVYHPEMERFGNYVPSRLSERYDAFIHIDETSALSPYVF
;
A
#
# COMPACT_ATOMS: atom_id res chain seq x y z
N MET A 1 -30.91 10.35 14.69
CA MET A 1 -31.01 9.54 15.92
C MET A 1 -31.58 8.15 15.65
N ILE A 2 -32.81 7.94 15.11
CA ILE A 2 -33.38 6.59 14.92
C ILE A 2 -32.52 5.67 14.03
N LYS A 3 -31.91 6.16 12.97
CA LYS A 3 -31.06 5.34 12.10
C LYS A 3 -29.75 4.90 12.78
N THR A 4 -29.10 5.77 13.55
CA THR A 4 -27.84 5.44 14.24
C THR A 4 -28.02 4.30 15.24
N ASP A 5 -29.09 4.34 16.06
CA ASP A 5 -29.39 3.30 17.02
C ASP A 5 -29.61 1.93 16.36
N GLN A 6 -30.21 1.91 15.17
CA GLN A 6 -30.39 0.68 14.40
C GLN A 6 -29.04 0.06 13.95
N TYR A 7 -28.11 0.86 13.46
CA TYR A 7 -26.78 0.36 13.08
C TYR A 7 -25.99 -0.13 14.30
N VAL A 8 -26.07 0.56 15.43
CA VAL A 8 -25.46 0.10 16.69
C VAL A 8 -25.96 -1.29 17.06
N GLU A 9 -27.27 -1.54 16.95
CA GLU A 9 -27.83 -2.87 17.24
C GLU A 9 -27.40 -3.93 16.21
N HIS A 10 -27.32 -3.58 14.93
CA HIS A 10 -26.80 -4.50 13.90
C HIS A 10 -25.33 -4.86 14.17
N ILE A 11 -24.50 -3.89 14.53
CA ILE A 11 -23.09 -4.14 14.87
C ILE A 11 -22.98 -5.04 16.09
N LYS A 12 -23.77 -4.81 17.16
CA LYS A 12 -23.79 -5.69 18.35
C LYS A 12 -24.11 -7.14 18.02
N GLN A 13 -24.96 -7.38 17.01
CA GLN A 13 -25.37 -8.72 16.60
C GLN A 13 -24.32 -9.43 15.74
N HIS A 14 -23.53 -8.70 14.94
CA HIS A 14 -22.63 -9.25 13.93
C HIS A 14 -21.14 -9.05 14.24
N ALA A 15 -20.80 -8.15 15.16
CA ALA A 15 -19.42 -7.91 15.52
C ALA A 15 -18.87 -8.98 16.47
N VAL A 16 -17.65 -9.40 16.21
CA VAL A 16 -16.89 -10.33 17.05
C VAL A 16 -15.80 -9.56 17.79
N ARG A 17 -15.79 -9.65 19.12
CA ARG A 17 -14.73 -9.07 19.94
C ARG A 17 -13.44 -9.84 19.71
N PHE A 18 -12.31 -9.11 19.66
CA PHE A 18 -10.99 -9.72 19.69
C PHE A 18 -10.06 -9.00 20.66
N ALA A 19 -9.12 -9.75 21.24
CA ALA A 19 -8.07 -9.24 22.10
C ALA A 19 -6.66 -9.67 21.61
N ASN A 20 -6.61 -10.70 20.79
CA ASN A 20 -5.35 -11.27 20.26
C ASN A 20 -5.61 -11.91 18.89
N THR A 21 -4.54 -12.35 18.23
CA THR A 21 -4.58 -12.94 16.88
C THR A 21 -5.42 -14.22 16.79
N ALA A 22 -5.49 -15.02 17.86
CA ALA A 22 -6.30 -16.24 17.83
C ALA A 22 -7.80 -15.94 17.68
N ASP A 23 -8.25 -14.81 18.18
CA ASP A 23 -9.64 -14.37 18.03
C ASP A 23 -9.97 -13.97 16.57
N LEU A 24 -8.96 -13.66 15.76
CA LEU A 24 -9.08 -13.33 14.32
C LEU A 24 -9.10 -14.56 13.41
N GLU A 25 -8.95 -15.76 13.95
CA GLU A 25 -8.87 -17.00 13.15
C GLU A 25 -10.06 -17.20 12.19
N PRO A 26 -11.33 -16.93 12.55
CA PRO A 26 -12.43 -17.03 11.60
C PRO A 26 -12.32 -16.07 10.41
N LEU A 27 -11.85 -14.84 10.66
CA LEU A 27 -11.61 -13.83 9.65
C LEU A 27 -10.46 -14.25 8.72
N ILE A 28 -9.35 -14.72 9.28
CA ILE A 28 -8.18 -15.18 8.52
C ILE A 28 -8.55 -16.36 7.60
N LYS A 29 -9.32 -17.32 8.10
CA LYS A 29 -9.82 -18.45 7.30
C LYS A 29 -10.73 -18.01 6.15
N ALA A 30 -11.60 -17.04 6.37
CA ALA A 30 -12.45 -16.50 5.31
C ALA A 30 -11.59 -15.82 4.22
N ALA A 31 -10.64 -14.98 4.62
CA ALA A 31 -9.73 -14.27 3.71
C ALA A 31 -8.80 -15.23 2.94
N ALA A 32 -8.35 -16.31 3.57
CA ALA A 32 -7.38 -17.26 3.01
C ALA A 32 -7.86 -17.99 1.75
N ASN A 33 -9.16 -17.97 1.42
CA ASN A 33 -9.70 -18.55 0.18
C ASN A 33 -9.39 -17.68 -1.05
N ALA A 34 -9.15 -16.38 -0.86
CA ALA A 34 -8.85 -15.45 -1.94
C ALA A 34 -7.41 -15.61 -2.43
N LYS A 35 -7.17 -15.19 -3.67
CA LYS A 35 -5.84 -15.06 -4.26
C LYS A 35 -5.09 -13.86 -3.66
N TYR A 36 -5.79 -12.75 -3.46
CA TYR A 36 -5.25 -11.52 -2.88
C TYR A 36 -6.05 -11.10 -1.65
N VAL A 37 -5.36 -10.91 -0.54
CA VAL A 37 -5.92 -10.35 0.68
C VAL A 37 -5.40 -8.92 0.83
N LEU A 38 -6.30 -7.96 0.77
CA LEU A 38 -6.00 -6.54 0.87
C LEU A 38 -6.26 -6.08 2.31
N LEU A 39 -5.22 -5.65 3.00
CA LEU A 39 -5.26 -5.17 4.38
C LEU A 39 -5.10 -3.67 4.41
N GLY A 40 -6.14 -2.98 4.84
CA GLY A 40 -6.20 -1.53 4.90
C GLY A 40 -5.54 -0.91 6.13
N GLU A 41 -5.65 0.39 6.21
CA GLU A 41 -5.41 1.22 7.39
C GLU A 41 -6.20 2.53 7.24
N ALA A 42 -6.74 3.03 8.34
CA ALA A 42 -7.44 4.32 8.36
C ALA A 42 -6.48 5.50 8.53
N SER A 43 -5.21 5.22 8.80
CA SER A 43 -4.10 6.19 8.87
C SER A 43 -2.76 5.49 8.69
N HIS A 44 -1.83 6.15 8.00
CA HIS A 44 -0.48 5.59 7.76
C HIS A 44 0.39 5.49 9.02
N GLY A 45 0.09 6.26 10.05
CA GLY A 45 0.95 6.42 11.23
C GLY A 45 0.44 5.76 12.51
N THR A 46 -0.36 4.69 12.43
CA THR A 46 -1.00 4.02 13.59
C THR A 46 -0.41 2.64 13.85
N SER A 47 0.17 2.43 15.02
CA SER A 47 0.90 1.20 15.42
C SER A 47 0.02 -0.06 15.36
N GLU A 48 -1.19 -0.01 15.88
CA GLU A 48 -2.09 -1.17 15.97
C GLU A 48 -2.54 -1.65 14.58
N PHE A 49 -2.61 -0.77 13.59
CA PHE A 49 -2.91 -1.19 12.21
C PHE A 49 -1.77 -2.02 11.64
N TYR A 50 -0.52 -1.58 11.83
CA TYR A 50 0.66 -2.33 11.37
C TYR A 50 0.82 -3.66 12.08
N THR A 51 0.68 -3.66 13.41
CA THR A 51 0.83 -4.90 14.19
C THR A 51 -0.28 -5.91 13.88
N THR A 52 -1.53 -5.47 13.74
CA THR A 52 -2.64 -6.37 13.39
C THR A 52 -2.49 -6.92 11.98
N ARG A 53 -2.11 -6.07 10.98
CA ARG A 53 -1.80 -6.54 9.62
C ARG A 53 -0.65 -7.53 9.62
N ALA A 54 0.40 -7.29 10.40
CA ALA A 54 1.54 -8.21 10.50
C ALA A 54 1.11 -9.58 11.04
N GLU A 55 0.30 -9.63 12.07
CA GLU A 55 -0.17 -10.89 12.64
C GLU A 55 -1.08 -11.67 11.66
N ILE A 56 -2.01 -11.00 10.98
CA ILE A 56 -2.83 -11.63 9.93
C ILE A 56 -1.92 -12.14 8.80
N THR A 57 -0.96 -11.34 8.36
CA THR A 57 -0.01 -11.70 7.29
C THR A 57 0.81 -12.94 7.65
N LYS A 58 1.35 -13.01 8.87
CA LYS A 58 2.10 -14.18 9.34
C LYS A 58 1.27 -15.46 9.26
N LYS A 59 0.02 -15.41 9.71
CA LYS A 59 -0.91 -16.54 9.65
C LYS A 59 -1.24 -16.96 8.22
N LEU A 60 -1.50 -16.00 7.32
CA LEU A 60 -1.74 -16.28 5.90
C LEU A 60 -0.52 -16.94 5.24
N ILE A 61 0.69 -16.53 5.60
CA ILE A 61 1.93 -17.12 5.10
C ILE A 61 2.14 -18.53 5.68
N GLU A 62 2.11 -18.69 7.01
CA GLU A 62 2.43 -19.94 7.69
C GLU A 62 1.41 -21.05 7.42
N GLU A 63 0.13 -20.72 7.44
CA GLU A 63 -0.94 -21.71 7.46
C GLU A 63 -1.68 -21.83 6.11
N HIS A 64 -1.59 -20.80 5.25
CA HIS A 64 -2.39 -20.74 4.02
C HIS A 64 -1.56 -20.55 2.73
N GLY A 65 -0.21 -20.56 2.84
CA GLY A 65 0.71 -20.59 1.71
C GLY A 65 0.79 -19.32 0.88
N PHE A 66 0.53 -18.16 1.49
CA PHE A 66 0.76 -16.87 0.84
C PHE A 66 2.25 -16.67 0.57
N SER A 67 2.58 -16.18 -0.62
CA SER A 67 3.93 -16.22 -1.18
C SER A 67 4.65 -14.88 -1.15
N PHE A 68 3.95 -13.77 -0.95
CA PHE A 68 4.54 -12.43 -0.90
C PHE A 68 3.65 -11.43 -0.16
N VAL A 69 4.29 -10.37 0.30
CA VAL A 69 3.67 -9.14 0.80
C VAL A 69 4.00 -8.03 -0.19
N ALA A 70 3.00 -7.29 -0.65
CA ALA A 70 3.17 -6.12 -1.49
C ALA A 70 2.57 -4.90 -0.78
N VAL A 71 3.27 -3.77 -0.80
CA VAL A 71 2.92 -2.63 0.05
C VAL A 71 2.88 -1.32 -0.72
N GLU A 72 2.11 -0.34 -0.23
CA GLU A 72 2.10 1.06 -0.67
C GLU A 72 3.42 1.75 -0.31
N GLY A 73 4.49 1.32 -0.95
CA GLY A 73 5.86 1.78 -0.71
C GLY A 73 6.69 1.75 -1.98
N ASP A 74 7.79 2.49 -1.95
CA ASP A 74 8.71 2.58 -3.08
C ASP A 74 9.34 1.23 -3.41
N TRP A 75 9.29 0.84 -4.67
CA TRP A 75 9.86 -0.41 -5.14
C TRP A 75 11.34 -0.60 -4.75
N PRO A 76 12.26 0.36 -5.02
CA PRO A 76 13.69 0.16 -4.72
C PRO A 76 13.97 -0.09 -3.24
N ALA A 77 13.34 0.70 -2.35
CA ALA A 77 13.54 0.56 -0.91
C ALA A 77 12.95 -0.75 -0.37
N CYS A 78 11.75 -1.12 -0.81
CA CYS A 78 11.15 -2.41 -0.48
C CYS A 78 11.99 -3.58 -1.01
N PHE A 79 12.63 -3.44 -2.17
CA PHE A 79 13.48 -4.48 -2.74
C PHE A 79 14.74 -4.72 -1.91
N GLU A 80 15.31 -3.69 -1.27
CA GLU A 80 16.40 -3.87 -0.31
C GLU A 80 15.97 -4.69 0.93
N ALA A 81 14.78 -4.39 1.46
CA ALA A 81 14.18 -5.22 2.52
C ALA A 81 13.92 -6.66 2.02
N ASN A 82 13.47 -6.84 0.77
CA ASN A 82 13.30 -8.16 0.15
C ASN A 82 14.63 -8.93 0.02
N ARG A 83 15.71 -8.27 -0.38
CA ARG A 83 17.06 -8.87 -0.39
C ARG A 83 17.47 -9.34 1.01
N TYR A 84 17.21 -8.51 2.02
CA TYR A 84 17.51 -8.85 3.40
C TYR A 84 16.74 -10.09 3.88
N ILE A 85 15.42 -10.15 3.70
CA ILE A 85 14.62 -11.30 4.16
C ILE A 85 14.96 -12.61 3.44
N LYS A 86 15.52 -12.53 2.23
CA LYS A 86 15.97 -13.67 1.43
C LYS A 86 17.43 -14.04 1.67
N GLY A 87 18.13 -13.33 2.54
CA GLY A 87 19.53 -13.59 2.85
C GLY A 87 20.52 -13.15 1.76
N ASN A 88 20.10 -12.30 0.83
CA ASN A 88 20.88 -11.81 -0.31
C ASN A 88 21.48 -10.41 -0.08
N ALA A 89 21.49 -9.92 1.15
CA ALA A 89 22.01 -8.61 1.55
C ALA A 89 22.91 -8.74 2.78
N PRO A 90 24.15 -9.29 2.59
CA PRO A 90 25.10 -9.52 3.71
C PRO A 90 25.62 -8.23 4.35
N GLU A 91 25.44 -7.09 3.68
CA GLU A 91 25.77 -5.75 4.16
C GLU A 91 24.90 -5.29 5.32
N TYR A 92 23.69 -5.82 5.47
CA TYR A 92 22.79 -5.49 6.58
C TYR A 92 22.87 -6.53 7.71
N SER A 93 23.15 -6.05 8.92
CA SER A 93 23.23 -6.91 10.11
C SER A 93 21.85 -7.26 10.70
N ASN A 94 20.88 -6.37 10.50
CA ASN A 94 19.50 -6.48 11.00
C ASN A 94 18.49 -5.77 10.08
N ALA A 95 17.20 -5.98 10.34
CA ALA A 95 16.12 -5.38 9.53
C ALA A 95 16.09 -3.85 9.61
N ALA A 96 16.41 -3.25 10.77
CA ALA A 96 16.43 -1.80 10.89
C ALA A 96 17.44 -1.17 9.91
N GLU A 97 18.63 -1.78 9.76
CA GLU A 97 19.61 -1.32 8.76
C GLU A 97 19.09 -1.44 7.32
N ALA A 98 18.40 -2.52 6.98
CA ALA A 98 17.79 -2.68 5.65
C ALA A 98 16.69 -1.64 5.39
N LEU A 99 15.92 -1.28 6.42
CA LEU A 99 14.85 -0.28 6.35
C LEU A 99 15.39 1.17 6.29
N HIS A 100 16.69 1.42 6.51
CA HIS A 100 17.31 2.71 6.22
C HIS A 100 17.30 3.07 4.73
N SER A 101 17.04 2.11 3.84
CA SER A 101 16.80 2.38 2.41
C SER A 101 15.56 3.25 2.15
N PHE A 102 14.63 3.32 3.11
CA PHE A 102 13.50 4.23 3.08
C PHE A 102 13.92 5.63 3.55
N HIS A 103 14.51 6.42 2.66
CA HIS A 103 14.99 7.78 2.97
C HIS A 103 14.14 8.88 2.31
N ARG A 104 13.30 8.54 1.31
CA ARG A 104 12.35 9.49 0.74
C ARG A 104 11.17 9.69 1.71
N TRP A 105 10.76 10.95 1.89
CA TRP A 105 9.60 11.29 2.72
C TRP A 105 8.30 10.69 2.13
N PRO A 106 7.42 10.08 2.92
CA PRO A 106 7.46 9.88 4.37
C PRO A 106 8.11 8.54 4.79
N ALA A 107 9.42 8.55 5.01
CA ALA A 107 10.21 7.35 5.36
C ALA A 107 9.65 6.58 6.56
N TRP A 108 9.04 7.27 7.52
CA TRP A 108 8.48 6.72 8.74
C TRP A 108 7.35 5.70 8.54
N MET A 109 6.69 5.70 7.39
CA MET A 109 5.67 4.68 7.06
C MET A 109 6.25 3.27 7.07
N TRP A 110 7.50 3.10 6.65
CA TRP A 110 8.15 1.78 6.53
C TRP A 110 9.35 1.63 7.44
N ALA A 111 10.08 2.71 7.74
CA ALA A 111 11.23 2.72 8.65
C ALA A 111 10.78 2.92 10.10
N ASN A 112 10.21 1.88 10.70
CA ASN A 112 9.68 1.88 12.07
C ASN A 112 9.85 0.51 12.74
N GLU A 113 9.63 0.46 14.06
CA GLU A 113 9.78 -0.77 14.82
C GLU A 113 8.76 -1.85 14.44
N GLU A 114 7.53 -1.46 14.09
CA GLU A 114 6.45 -2.38 13.73
C GLU A 114 6.81 -3.17 12.46
N VAL A 115 7.29 -2.49 11.43
CA VAL A 115 7.74 -3.11 10.18
C VAL A 115 9.04 -3.91 10.40
N THR A 116 9.96 -3.41 11.23
CA THR A 116 11.18 -4.14 11.57
C THR A 116 10.87 -5.52 12.14
N ARG A 117 9.91 -5.61 13.05
CA ARG A 117 9.48 -6.91 13.63
C ARG A 117 8.93 -7.87 12.56
N LEU A 118 8.19 -7.37 11.60
CA LEU A 118 7.70 -8.20 10.47
C LEU A 118 8.85 -8.65 9.56
N VAL A 119 9.75 -7.75 9.20
CA VAL A 119 10.89 -8.03 8.31
C VAL A 119 11.85 -9.03 8.94
N GLU A 120 12.13 -8.93 10.26
CA GLU A 120 12.91 -9.94 10.98
C GLU A 120 12.21 -11.30 11.00
N TRP A 121 10.90 -11.33 11.23
CA TRP A 121 10.12 -12.54 11.19
C TRP A 121 10.16 -13.19 9.79
N LEU A 122 9.96 -12.42 8.72
CA LEU A 122 10.05 -12.91 7.34
C LEU A 122 11.43 -13.50 7.03
N ARG A 123 12.51 -12.86 7.50
CA ARG A 123 13.87 -13.40 7.36
C ARG A 123 14.03 -14.73 8.09
N ALA A 124 13.54 -14.82 9.31
CA ALA A 124 13.61 -16.06 10.08
C ALA A 124 12.79 -17.18 9.42
N PHE A 125 11.60 -16.88 8.95
CA PHE A 125 10.72 -17.81 8.22
C PHE A 125 11.40 -18.32 6.95
N ASN A 126 11.96 -17.43 6.12
CA ASN A 126 12.58 -17.75 4.84
C ASN A 126 13.83 -18.66 4.94
N ARG A 127 14.54 -18.68 6.08
CA ARG A 127 15.76 -19.50 6.26
C ARG A 127 15.54 -20.99 5.99
N ASN A 128 14.33 -21.48 6.24
CA ASN A 128 13.97 -22.89 6.16
C ASN A 128 13.02 -23.21 4.99
N GLN A 129 12.80 -22.23 4.08
CA GLN A 129 11.87 -22.39 2.97
C GLN A 129 12.59 -22.63 1.65
N ASN A 130 12.14 -23.62 0.89
CA ASN A 130 12.60 -23.83 -0.48
C ASN A 130 12.07 -22.73 -1.43
N LYS A 131 10.87 -22.23 -1.16
CA LYS A 131 10.26 -21.11 -1.89
C LYS A 131 10.08 -19.96 -0.89
N GLN A 132 10.93 -18.98 -1.00
CA GLN A 132 10.99 -17.85 -0.09
C GLN A 132 9.85 -16.85 -0.34
N VAL A 133 9.28 -16.34 0.74
CA VAL A 133 8.30 -15.26 0.71
C VAL A 133 9.01 -13.94 0.36
N GLY A 134 8.38 -13.12 -0.49
CA GLY A 134 8.91 -11.81 -0.87
C GLY A 134 8.24 -10.64 -0.15
N PHE A 135 8.91 -9.48 -0.22
CA PHE A 135 8.42 -8.20 0.26
C PHE A 135 8.71 -7.13 -0.80
N TYR A 136 7.67 -6.52 -1.37
CA TYR A 136 7.78 -5.62 -2.51
C TYR A 136 6.98 -4.34 -2.32
N GLY A 137 7.48 -3.24 -2.89
CA GLY A 137 6.73 -2.00 -3.03
C GLY A 137 5.92 -1.96 -4.33
N MET A 138 4.84 -1.20 -4.34
CA MET A 138 4.02 -1.04 -5.54
C MET A 138 3.84 0.43 -5.94
N ASP A 139 4.37 1.39 -5.18
CA ASP A 139 4.10 2.81 -5.40
C ASP A 139 4.90 3.41 -6.57
N VAL A 140 4.40 4.52 -7.10
CA VAL A 140 4.89 5.15 -8.33
C VAL A 140 5.96 6.25 -8.10
N TYR A 141 6.21 6.64 -6.85
CA TYR A 141 6.94 7.88 -6.56
C TYR A 141 8.46 7.84 -6.78
N SER A 142 9.08 6.66 -6.84
CA SER A 142 10.54 6.49 -6.83
C SER A 142 11.21 6.62 -8.21
N LEU A 143 10.84 7.64 -8.99
CA LEU A 143 11.35 7.86 -10.35
C LEU A 143 12.88 7.79 -10.42
N TRP A 144 13.58 8.63 -9.64
CA TRP A 144 15.04 8.73 -9.69
C TRP A 144 15.74 7.48 -9.17
N GLU A 145 15.28 6.95 -8.04
CA GLU A 145 15.80 5.73 -7.44
C GLU A 145 15.61 4.52 -8.38
N SER A 146 14.48 4.45 -9.05
CA SER A 146 14.18 3.40 -10.02
C SER A 146 15.04 3.52 -11.28
N MET A 147 15.25 4.72 -11.80
CA MET A 147 16.15 4.95 -12.93
C MET A 147 17.60 4.60 -12.59
N GLU A 148 18.08 4.98 -11.40
CA GLU A 148 19.42 4.58 -10.91
C GLU A 148 19.56 3.06 -10.83
N ALA A 149 18.56 2.37 -10.29
CA ALA A 149 18.56 0.91 -10.19
C ALA A 149 18.62 0.26 -11.57
N VAL A 150 17.91 0.78 -12.56
CA VAL A 150 17.96 0.31 -13.95
C VAL A 150 19.35 0.51 -14.56
N VAL A 151 19.95 1.71 -14.44
CA VAL A 151 21.28 2.00 -14.96
C VAL A 151 22.33 1.06 -14.34
N GLN A 152 22.34 0.95 -13.00
CA GLN A 152 23.29 0.11 -12.28
C GLN A 152 23.19 -1.37 -12.68
N TYR A 153 21.96 -1.88 -12.84
CA TYR A 153 21.75 -3.26 -13.26
C TYR A 153 22.28 -3.51 -14.68
N LEU A 154 21.94 -2.63 -15.63
CA LEU A 154 22.36 -2.77 -17.02
C LEU A 154 23.90 -2.63 -17.17
N GLU A 155 24.54 -1.77 -16.36
CA GLU A 155 26.01 -1.67 -16.28
C GLU A 155 26.64 -2.99 -15.77
N LYS A 156 26.08 -3.53 -14.67
CA LYS A 156 26.58 -4.77 -14.06
C LYS A 156 26.60 -5.95 -15.02
N ILE A 157 25.59 -6.04 -15.89
CA ILE A 157 25.50 -7.13 -16.89
C ILE A 157 26.13 -6.75 -18.25
N ASN A 158 26.76 -5.59 -18.37
CA ASN A 158 27.33 -5.06 -19.62
C ASN A 158 26.30 -5.04 -20.77
N SER A 159 25.07 -4.63 -20.49
CA SER A 159 23.99 -4.58 -21.49
C SER A 159 24.24 -3.49 -22.55
N PRO A 160 23.91 -3.75 -23.83
CA PRO A 160 23.92 -2.70 -24.85
C PRO A 160 22.89 -1.60 -24.63
N ALA A 161 21.95 -1.78 -23.68
CA ALA A 161 20.94 -0.79 -23.31
C ALA A 161 21.43 0.28 -22.32
N VAL A 162 22.68 0.18 -21.80
CA VAL A 162 23.24 1.12 -20.82
C VAL A 162 23.16 2.58 -21.30
N ASP A 163 23.57 2.84 -22.55
CA ASP A 163 23.61 4.21 -23.09
C ASP A 163 22.20 4.81 -23.19
N LYS A 164 21.19 4.00 -23.54
CA LYS A 164 19.78 4.44 -23.54
C LYS A 164 19.28 4.75 -22.13
N ALA A 165 19.62 3.90 -21.16
CA ALA A 165 19.22 4.11 -19.76
C ALA A 165 19.86 5.41 -19.20
N LYS A 166 21.15 5.65 -19.49
CA LYS A 166 21.83 6.90 -19.10
C LYS A 166 21.18 8.11 -19.76
N LYS A 167 20.89 8.05 -21.05
CA LYS A 167 20.22 9.15 -21.77
C LYS A 167 18.84 9.45 -21.17
N ALA A 168 18.05 8.42 -20.84
CA ALA A 168 16.76 8.61 -20.18
C ALA A 168 16.92 9.23 -18.78
N PHE A 169 17.91 8.80 -18.01
CA PHE A 169 18.20 9.37 -16.69
C PHE A 169 18.69 10.82 -16.78
N GLU A 170 19.60 11.14 -17.71
CA GLU A 170 20.12 12.49 -17.95
C GLU A 170 19.02 13.50 -18.29
N CYS A 171 17.91 13.06 -18.90
CA CYS A 171 16.76 13.92 -19.17
C CYS A 171 16.13 14.47 -17.88
N PHE A 172 16.19 13.74 -16.77
CA PHE A 172 15.64 14.17 -15.47
C PHE A 172 16.64 14.97 -14.61
N GLU A 173 17.95 14.98 -14.94
CA GLU A 173 18.98 15.65 -14.13
C GLU A 173 18.71 17.15 -13.87
N PRO A 174 18.21 17.94 -14.86
CA PRO A 174 17.96 19.36 -14.65
C PRO A 174 16.97 19.67 -13.54
N PHE A 175 16.14 18.71 -13.16
CA PHE A 175 15.10 18.87 -12.14
C PHE A 175 15.53 18.52 -10.72
N HIS A 176 16.81 18.16 -10.51
CA HIS A 176 17.45 17.97 -9.20
C HIS A 176 16.62 17.13 -8.21
N ARG A 177 15.95 16.06 -8.69
CA ARG A 177 15.02 15.20 -7.91
C ARG A 177 13.83 15.95 -7.32
N GLN A 178 13.35 16.99 -8.00
CA GLN A 178 12.18 17.74 -7.60
C GLN A 178 11.01 17.40 -8.54
N PRO A 179 10.12 16.46 -8.14
CA PRO A 179 9.04 15.96 -9.00
C PRO A 179 8.07 17.04 -9.45
N GLU A 180 7.78 18.00 -8.57
CA GLU A 180 6.89 19.13 -8.89
C GLU A 180 7.47 20.03 -9.99
N GLN A 181 8.76 20.32 -9.93
CA GLN A 181 9.43 21.10 -10.96
C GLN A 181 9.44 20.37 -12.31
N TYR A 182 9.70 19.06 -12.28
CA TYR A 182 9.60 18.24 -13.47
C TYR A 182 8.17 18.27 -14.05
N GLY A 183 7.15 18.01 -13.23
CA GLY A 183 5.76 18.02 -13.66
C GLY A 183 5.33 19.35 -14.30
N ILE A 184 5.73 20.47 -13.71
CA ILE A 184 5.47 21.80 -14.25
C ILE A 184 6.18 21.98 -15.61
N SER A 185 7.44 21.59 -15.72
CA SER A 185 8.21 21.74 -16.94
C SER A 185 7.65 20.88 -18.08
N ALA A 186 7.35 19.61 -17.79
CA ALA A 186 6.76 18.69 -18.75
C ALA A 186 5.36 19.17 -19.23
N ALA A 187 4.52 19.65 -18.30
CA ALA A 187 3.13 20.02 -18.61
C ALA A 187 3.02 21.37 -19.36
N PHE A 188 3.83 22.35 -19.00
CA PHE A 188 3.65 23.73 -19.50
C PHE A 188 4.74 24.22 -20.46
N TYR A 189 5.93 23.60 -20.44
CA TYR A 189 7.05 23.98 -21.30
C TYR A 189 7.43 22.92 -22.33
N GLY A 190 6.78 21.74 -22.30
CA GLY A 190 7.00 20.66 -23.25
C GLY A 190 8.33 19.91 -23.07
N GLU A 191 8.93 20.01 -21.90
CA GLU A 191 10.20 19.36 -21.56
C GLU A 191 9.95 17.95 -20.95
N SER A 192 9.17 17.11 -21.65
CA SER A 192 8.86 15.75 -21.21
C SER A 192 9.96 14.76 -21.56
N CYS A 193 10.28 13.87 -20.63
CA CYS A 193 11.22 12.75 -20.83
C CYS A 193 10.51 11.44 -21.26
N MET A 194 9.22 11.49 -21.58
CA MET A 194 8.41 10.31 -21.91
C MET A 194 9.01 9.51 -23.07
N SER A 195 9.51 10.17 -24.11
CA SER A 195 10.08 9.47 -25.28
C SER A 195 11.31 8.65 -24.94
N GLU A 196 12.21 9.18 -24.12
CA GLU A 196 13.42 8.52 -23.66
C GLU A 196 13.11 7.34 -22.75
N VAL A 197 12.14 7.51 -21.85
CA VAL A 197 11.69 6.44 -20.94
C VAL A 197 10.99 5.33 -21.70
N MET A 198 10.12 5.65 -22.66
CA MET A 198 9.43 4.65 -23.47
C MET A 198 10.40 3.86 -24.36
N ASP A 199 11.40 4.52 -24.98
CA ASP A 199 12.45 3.84 -25.76
C ASP A 199 13.29 2.89 -24.88
N LEU A 200 13.60 3.29 -23.64
CA LEU A 200 14.25 2.44 -22.66
C LEU A 200 13.38 1.24 -22.29
N LEU A 201 12.10 1.45 -21.94
CA LEU A 201 11.17 0.38 -21.55
C LEU A 201 11.01 -0.65 -22.66
N GLU A 202 10.82 -0.21 -23.91
CA GLU A 202 10.74 -1.08 -25.08
C GLU A 202 12.03 -1.90 -25.25
N THR A 203 13.19 -1.27 -25.11
CA THR A 203 14.49 -1.93 -25.20
C THR A 203 14.65 -2.99 -24.10
N ILE A 204 14.24 -2.70 -22.87
CA ILE A 204 14.26 -3.65 -21.77
C ILE A 204 13.36 -4.86 -22.06
N GLN A 205 12.16 -4.64 -22.55
CA GLN A 205 11.24 -5.73 -22.90
C GLN A 205 11.77 -6.61 -24.02
N GLN A 206 12.37 -6.03 -25.07
CA GLN A 206 12.96 -6.77 -26.20
C GLN A 206 14.15 -7.64 -25.76
N ASN A 207 14.95 -7.16 -24.81
CA ASN A 207 16.15 -7.85 -24.31
C ASN A 207 15.88 -8.76 -23.09
N ARG A 208 14.65 -8.93 -22.67
CA ARG A 208 14.24 -9.67 -21.47
C ARG A 208 14.88 -11.06 -21.31
N LYS A 209 15.16 -11.74 -22.43
CA LYS A 209 15.77 -13.08 -22.44
C LYS A 209 17.31 -13.07 -22.29
N THR A 210 17.95 -11.92 -22.36
CA THR A 210 19.43 -11.77 -22.30
C THR A 210 19.91 -11.35 -20.92
N TYR A 211 19.00 -11.09 -19.98
CA TYR A 211 19.34 -10.74 -18.61
C TYR A 211 19.85 -11.95 -17.85
N ASP A 212 20.50 -11.71 -16.69
CA ASP A 212 21.09 -12.75 -15.89
C ASP A 212 20.06 -13.87 -15.59
N ASN A 213 20.56 -15.08 -15.35
CA ASN A 213 19.70 -16.25 -15.08
C ASN A 213 18.98 -16.18 -13.73
N ASN A 214 18.92 -14.99 -13.09
CA ASN A 214 18.20 -14.75 -11.86
C ASN A 214 16.83 -14.12 -12.18
N PRO A 215 15.72 -14.87 -12.06
CA PRO A 215 14.38 -14.35 -12.37
C PRO A 215 13.96 -13.13 -11.51
N GLU A 216 14.46 -13.03 -10.28
CA GLU A 216 14.14 -11.91 -9.40
C GLU A 216 14.89 -10.62 -9.79
N SER A 217 16.12 -10.74 -10.28
CA SER A 217 16.82 -9.58 -10.88
C SER A 217 16.07 -9.05 -12.11
N SER A 218 15.54 -9.94 -12.93
CA SER A 218 14.70 -9.56 -14.07
C SER A 218 13.40 -8.88 -13.63
N LEU A 219 12.72 -9.39 -12.59
CA LEU A 219 11.55 -8.75 -11.98
C LEU A 219 11.90 -7.34 -11.50
N ASN A 220 12.98 -7.23 -10.71
CA ASN A 220 13.43 -5.95 -10.15
C ASN A 220 13.65 -4.90 -11.25
N MET A 221 14.32 -5.27 -12.33
CA MET A 221 14.57 -4.35 -13.43
C MET A 221 13.28 -3.96 -14.17
N GLN A 222 12.40 -4.93 -14.45
CA GLN A 222 11.15 -4.66 -15.16
C GLN A 222 10.24 -3.71 -14.38
N VAL A 223 10.13 -3.89 -13.06
CA VAL A 223 9.28 -3.01 -12.25
C VAL A 223 9.93 -1.63 -12.04
N ASN A 224 11.26 -1.53 -11.88
CA ASN A 224 11.91 -0.22 -11.85
C ASN A 224 11.69 0.57 -13.17
N ALA A 225 11.74 -0.10 -14.33
CA ALA A 225 11.42 0.53 -15.61
C ALA A 225 9.95 0.93 -15.73
N LEU A 226 9.03 0.11 -15.20
CA LEU A 226 7.60 0.43 -15.10
C LEU A 226 7.37 1.66 -14.22
N VAL A 227 8.02 1.73 -13.04
CA VAL A 227 7.97 2.90 -12.16
C VAL A 227 8.42 4.14 -12.91
N ALA A 228 9.57 4.09 -13.59
CA ALA A 228 10.08 5.24 -14.34
C ALA A 228 9.08 5.77 -15.38
N SER A 229 8.43 4.87 -16.12
CA SER A 229 7.41 5.23 -17.12
C SER A 229 6.15 5.83 -16.49
N ASN A 230 5.60 5.17 -15.47
CA ASN A 230 4.33 5.60 -14.88
C ASN A 230 4.52 6.83 -13.96
N ALA A 231 5.69 6.99 -13.33
CA ALA A 231 6.03 8.17 -12.54
C ALA A 231 6.12 9.45 -13.42
N GLU A 232 6.67 9.34 -14.62
CA GLU A 232 6.68 10.45 -15.58
C GLU A 232 5.25 10.92 -15.88
N ALA A 233 4.37 9.99 -16.26
CA ALA A 233 2.97 10.28 -16.51
C ALA A 233 2.24 10.81 -15.27
N TYR A 234 2.54 10.26 -14.09
CA TYR A 234 1.97 10.69 -12.81
C TYR A 234 2.34 12.14 -12.50
N TYR A 235 3.63 12.52 -12.58
CA TYR A 235 4.07 13.89 -12.26
C TYR A 235 3.54 14.91 -13.25
N HIS A 236 3.42 14.56 -14.53
CA HIS A 236 2.74 15.39 -15.52
C HIS A 236 1.24 15.60 -15.14
N ALA A 237 0.52 14.54 -14.82
CA ALA A 237 -0.88 14.58 -14.46
C ALA A 237 -1.13 15.30 -13.12
N MET A 238 -0.23 15.21 -12.16
CA MET A 238 -0.33 15.83 -10.84
C MET A 238 -0.54 17.35 -10.92
N VAL A 239 0.06 18.03 -11.89
CA VAL A 239 -0.06 19.47 -12.06
C VAL A 239 -1.17 19.87 -13.04
N THR A 240 -1.73 18.94 -13.80
CA THR A 240 -2.77 19.19 -14.82
C THR A 240 -4.13 18.65 -14.43
N ASN A 241 -4.20 17.49 -13.80
CA ASN A 241 -5.44 16.80 -13.44
C ASN A 241 -5.21 15.83 -12.25
N GLY A 242 -5.54 16.28 -11.04
CA GLY A 242 -5.34 15.51 -9.82
C GLY A 242 -6.07 14.15 -9.78
N ASN A 243 -7.28 14.05 -10.34
CA ASN A 243 -8.01 12.78 -10.41
C ASN A 243 -7.32 11.79 -11.35
N GLU A 244 -6.73 12.26 -12.45
CA GLU A 244 -5.98 11.39 -13.35
C GLU A 244 -4.64 10.94 -12.74
N SER A 245 -3.96 11.80 -11.98
CA SER A 245 -2.74 11.37 -11.26
C SER A 245 -3.06 10.25 -10.25
N TRP A 246 -4.17 10.34 -9.53
CA TRP A 246 -4.66 9.25 -8.68
C TRP A 246 -4.87 7.95 -9.47
N ASN A 247 -5.58 8.03 -10.59
CA ASN A 247 -5.86 6.87 -11.44
C ASN A 247 -4.59 6.23 -12.00
N ILE A 248 -3.60 7.04 -12.40
CA ILE A 248 -2.29 6.54 -12.87
C ILE A 248 -1.58 5.78 -11.75
N ARG A 249 -1.58 6.33 -10.52
CA ARG A 249 -0.94 5.69 -9.35
C ARG A 249 -1.57 4.34 -9.03
N ASP A 250 -2.89 4.28 -8.93
CA ASP A 250 -3.58 3.04 -8.56
C ASP A 250 -3.51 1.97 -9.67
N ARG A 251 -3.56 2.37 -10.95
CA ARG A 251 -3.29 1.44 -12.06
C ARG A 251 -1.86 0.93 -12.05
N HIS A 252 -0.88 1.79 -11.75
CA HIS A 252 0.51 1.38 -11.60
C HIS A 252 0.68 0.33 -10.50
N MET A 253 0.06 0.51 -9.34
CA MET A 253 0.12 -0.45 -8.25
C MET A 253 -0.42 -1.84 -8.66
N VAL A 254 -1.51 -1.87 -9.41
CA VAL A 254 -2.05 -3.14 -9.95
C VAL A 254 -1.14 -3.74 -11.03
N GLU A 255 -0.49 -2.94 -11.87
CA GLU A 255 0.50 -3.43 -12.84
C GLU A 255 1.73 -4.01 -12.13
N ALA A 256 2.25 -3.36 -11.10
CA ALA A 256 3.35 -3.88 -10.28
C ALA A 256 2.96 -5.21 -9.62
N LEU A 257 1.73 -5.32 -9.10
CA LEU A 257 1.18 -6.56 -8.55
C LEU A 257 1.15 -7.69 -9.60
N ASP A 258 0.84 -7.40 -10.87
CA ASP A 258 0.87 -8.39 -11.95
C ASP A 258 2.27 -8.94 -12.20
N TYR A 259 3.28 -8.09 -12.19
CA TYR A 259 4.68 -8.52 -12.33
C TYR A 259 5.09 -9.45 -11.18
N ILE A 260 4.73 -9.10 -9.94
CA ILE A 260 4.99 -9.92 -8.76
C ILE A 260 4.25 -11.26 -8.85
N GLY A 261 2.95 -11.24 -9.15
CA GLY A 261 2.14 -12.44 -9.30
C GLY A 261 2.64 -13.37 -10.41
N THR A 262 3.10 -12.80 -11.53
CA THR A 262 3.70 -13.55 -12.65
C THR A 262 5.01 -14.22 -12.22
N TYR A 263 5.84 -13.53 -11.45
CA TYR A 263 7.10 -14.08 -10.94
C TYR A 263 6.87 -15.28 -10.01
N TYR A 264 5.88 -15.21 -9.12
CA TYR A 264 5.55 -16.31 -8.21
C TYR A 264 4.74 -17.43 -8.85
N GLY A 265 4.12 -17.16 -10.00
CA GLY A 265 3.32 -18.13 -10.76
C GLY A 265 1.81 -18.05 -10.49
N PRO A 266 0.99 -18.73 -11.31
CA PRO A 266 -0.46 -18.55 -11.33
C PRO A 266 -1.17 -18.93 -10.03
N GLU A 267 -0.65 -19.91 -9.31
CA GLU A 267 -1.20 -20.40 -8.03
C GLU A 267 -0.73 -19.58 -6.81
N SER A 268 0.06 -18.53 -7.03
CA SER A 268 0.55 -17.70 -5.92
C SER A 268 -0.55 -16.86 -5.32
N LYS A 269 -0.45 -16.66 -3.99
CA LYS A 269 -1.31 -15.78 -3.21
C LYS A 269 -0.48 -14.64 -2.64
N GLY A 270 -1.06 -13.45 -2.60
CA GLY A 270 -0.41 -12.23 -2.09
C GLY A 270 -1.20 -11.53 -1.01
N VAL A 271 -0.49 -10.94 -0.05
CA VAL A 271 -1.04 -9.99 0.92
C VAL A 271 -0.65 -8.59 0.50
N ILE A 272 -1.62 -7.68 0.42
CA ILE A 272 -1.43 -6.30 -0.02
C ILE A 272 -1.70 -5.36 1.16
N TRP A 273 -0.77 -4.44 1.46
CA TRP A 273 -0.91 -3.44 2.51
C TRP A 273 -0.92 -2.04 1.92
N GLU A 274 -2.07 -1.41 1.94
CA GLU A 274 -2.24 -0.03 1.50
C GLU A 274 -3.26 0.68 2.38
N HIS A 275 -3.39 1.99 2.24
CA HIS A 275 -4.42 2.75 2.91
C HIS A 275 -5.83 2.28 2.50
N ASN A 276 -6.81 2.47 3.36
CA ASN A 276 -8.22 2.15 3.09
C ASN A 276 -8.76 2.77 1.80
N THR A 277 -8.24 3.92 1.39
CA THR A 277 -8.64 4.61 0.15
C THR A 277 -8.17 3.89 -1.11
N HIS A 278 -7.11 3.07 -1.01
CA HIS A 278 -6.62 2.24 -2.11
C HIS A 278 -7.25 0.85 -2.11
N ILE A 279 -7.34 0.18 -0.95
CA ILE A 279 -7.80 -1.22 -0.90
C ILE A 279 -9.33 -1.38 -0.89
N GLY A 280 -10.06 -0.41 -0.41
CA GLY A 280 -11.52 -0.46 -0.40
C GLY A 280 -12.10 -0.09 -1.77
N ASP A 281 -13.15 -0.78 -2.21
CA ASP A 281 -13.73 -0.58 -3.53
C ASP A 281 -14.20 0.88 -3.75
N ALA A 282 -13.60 1.57 -4.72
CA ALA A 282 -13.91 2.96 -5.01
C ALA A 282 -15.38 3.17 -5.42
N ARG A 283 -16.01 2.16 -6.01
CA ARG A 283 -17.43 2.20 -6.42
C ARG A 283 -18.40 2.33 -5.24
N ALA A 284 -17.94 1.98 -4.04
CA ALA A 284 -18.69 2.12 -2.79
C ALA A 284 -18.48 3.48 -2.09
N THR A 285 -17.84 4.44 -2.75
CA THR A 285 -17.50 5.77 -2.24
C THR A 285 -17.89 6.87 -3.23
N ASP A 286 -17.64 8.13 -2.89
CA ASP A 286 -17.80 9.28 -3.80
C ASP A 286 -16.75 9.34 -4.92
N MET A 287 -15.63 8.62 -4.81
CA MET A 287 -14.59 8.52 -5.84
C MET A 287 -15.17 8.13 -7.22
N ALA A 288 -16.15 7.23 -7.24
CA ALA A 288 -16.81 6.81 -8.48
C ALA A 288 -17.48 7.97 -9.24
N GLN A 289 -18.05 8.95 -8.53
CA GLN A 289 -18.69 10.11 -9.14
C GLN A 289 -17.67 11.07 -9.75
N GLU A 290 -16.44 11.05 -9.25
CA GLU A 290 -15.32 11.86 -9.74
C GLU A 290 -14.49 11.16 -10.82
N GLY A 291 -14.89 9.96 -11.24
CA GLY A 291 -14.19 9.15 -12.23
C GLY A 291 -12.86 8.58 -11.74
N MET A 292 -12.68 8.51 -10.40
CA MET A 292 -11.51 7.88 -9.79
C MET A 292 -11.73 6.38 -9.61
N VAL A 293 -10.65 5.62 -9.80
CA VAL A 293 -10.56 4.19 -9.54
C VAL A 293 -9.51 3.94 -8.44
N ASN A 294 -9.50 2.74 -7.86
CA ASN A 294 -8.46 2.36 -6.91
C ASN A 294 -8.10 0.88 -7.01
N VAL A 295 -7.07 0.47 -6.29
CA VAL A 295 -6.55 -0.91 -6.28
C VAL A 295 -7.64 -1.92 -5.93
N GLY A 296 -8.48 -1.63 -4.93
CA GLY A 296 -9.57 -2.53 -4.52
C GLY A 296 -10.58 -2.79 -5.63
N GLN A 297 -11.02 -1.74 -6.32
CA GLN A 297 -11.87 -1.88 -7.51
C GLN A 297 -11.17 -2.63 -8.64
N LEU A 298 -9.98 -2.15 -9.04
CA LEU A 298 -9.25 -2.66 -10.19
C LEU A 298 -8.86 -4.14 -10.04
N THR A 299 -8.47 -4.58 -8.85
CA THR A 299 -8.16 -5.99 -8.58
C THR A 299 -9.38 -6.87 -8.64
N ARG A 300 -10.52 -6.42 -8.10
CA ARG A 300 -11.79 -7.14 -8.21
C ARG A 300 -12.29 -7.26 -9.65
N GLU A 301 -12.15 -6.21 -10.44
CA GLU A 301 -12.49 -6.23 -11.87
C GLU A 301 -11.59 -7.18 -12.67
N LYS A 302 -10.30 -7.21 -12.34
CA LYS A 302 -9.30 -8.00 -13.09
C LYS A 302 -9.30 -9.48 -12.73
N TYR A 303 -9.35 -9.79 -11.43
CA TYR A 303 -9.19 -11.18 -10.95
C TYR A 303 -10.51 -11.86 -10.57
N GLY A 304 -11.57 -11.09 -10.38
CA GLY A 304 -12.87 -11.56 -9.89
C GLY A 304 -13.10 -11.24 -8.42
N GLN A 305 -14.35 -11.01 -8.07
CA GLN A 305 -14.77 -10.62 -6.71
C GLN A 305 -14.40 -11.67 -5.65
N ASP A 306 -14.50 -12.94 -5.99
CA ASP A 306 -14.18 -14.10 -5.15
C ASP A 306 -12.67 -14.35 -4.97
N GLN A 307 -11.84 -13.71 -5.80
CA GLN A 307 -10.38 -13.82 -5.74
C GLN A 307 -9.72 -12.71 -4.92
N VAL A 308 -10.50 -11.75 -4.43
CA VAL A 308 -10.00 -10.59 -3.67
C VAL A 308 -10.80 -10.47 -2.38
N TYR A 309 -10.10 -10.41 -1.24
CA TYR A 309 -10.72 -10.20 0.06
C TYR A 309 -10.13 -8.94 0.71
N ALA A 310 -10.93 -7.89 0.80
CA ALA A 310 -10.53 -6.60 1.34
C ALA A 310 -10.97 -6.44 2.80
N ILE A 311 -10.03 -6.10 3.67
CA ILE A 311 -10.26 -5.86 5.10
C ILE A 311 -9.95 -4.40 5.40
N GLY A 312 -10.99 -3.60 5.65
CA GLY A 312 -10.86 -2.21 6.09
C GLY A 312 -10.54 -2.10 7.58
N PHE A 313 -9.92 -0.99 7.97
CA PHE A 313 -9.59 -0.69 9.36
C PHE A 313 -10.16 0.65 9.80
N GLY A 314 -10.50 0.77 11.08
CA GLY A 314 -10.96 2.01 11.69
C GLY A 314 -10.58 2.11 13.17
N THR A 315 -10.63 3.36 13.70
CA THR A 315 -10.40 3.64 15.13
C THR A 315 -11.31 4.76 15.60
N HIS A 316 -11.75 4.68 16.87
CA HIS A 316 -12.55 5.74 17.46
C HIS A 316 -11.69 6.94 17.87
N ARG A 317 -10.52 6.72 18.49
CA ARG A 317 -9.62 7.77 18.97
C ARG A 317 -8.21 7.23 19.17
N GLY A 318 -7.27 8.12 19.42
CA GLY A 318 -5.91 7.72 19.79
C GLY A 318 -4.86 8.77 19.45
N THR A 319 -3.72 8.29 18.95
CA THR A 319 -2.64 9.12 18.40
C THR A 319 -2.12 8.53 17.10
N VAL A 320 -1.50 9.38 16.27
CA VAL A 320 -0.98 9.01 14.96
C VAL A 320 0.33 9.75 14.69
N ILE A 321 1.25 9.16 13.94
CA ILE A 321 2.35 9.90 13.30
C ILE A 321 1.83 10.50 11.99
N ALA A 322 1.99 11.82 11.83
CA ALA A 322 1.73 12.55 10.59
C ALA A 322 2.57 13.81 10.55
N ALA A 323 2.49 14.57 9.47
CA ALA A 323 3.11 15.89 9.34
C ALA A 323 2.06 16.98 9.11
N GLY A 324 2.36 18.22 9.46
CA GLY A 324 1.49 19.37 9.19
C GLY A 324 1.43 19.75 7.70
N LYS A 325 2.50 19.48 6.95
CA LYS A 325 2.55 19.65 5.49
C LYS A 325 3.44 18.60 4.86
N TRP A 326 3.29 18.44 3.54
CA TRP A 326 4.13 17.57 2.75
C TRP A 326 5.62 17.95 2.89
N GLY A 327 6.46 16.95 3.22
CA GLY A 327 7.90 17.13 3.40
C GLY A 327 8.34 17.71 4.76
N GLU A 328 7.41 18.09 5.63
CA GLU A 328 7.73 18.54 6.99
C GLU A 328 8.08 17.37 7.93
N ALA A 329 8.65 17.71 9.09
CA ALA A 329 8.94 16.73 10.12
C ALA A 329 7.67 16.05 10.62
N MET A 330 7.77 14.76 10.92
CA MET A 330 6.69 14.00 11.54
C MET A 330 6.49 14.41 12.99
N GLU A 331 5.24 14.35 13.44
CA GLU A 331 4.85 14.62 14.81
C GLU A 331 3.85 13.56 15.31
N VAL A 332 3.81 13.34 16.62
CA VAL A 332 2.73 12.59 17.25
C VAL A 332 1.54 13.53 17.40
N MET A 333 0.48 13.26 16.66
CA MET A 333 -0.74 14.06 16.67
C MET A 333 -1.90 13.29 17.33
N PRO A 334 -2.84 14.00 18.01
CA PRO A 334 -4.04 13.36 18.55
C PRO A 334 -4.98 12.96 17.40
N VAL A 335 -5.58 11.77 17.51
CA VAL A 335 -6.77 11.38 16.74
C VAL A 335 -7.97 11.62 17.63
N PRO A 336 -8.79 12.66 17.37
CA PRO A 336 -9.94 13.00 18.23
C PRO A 336 -10.98 11.88 18.18
N LYS A 337 -11.94 11.93 19.13
CA LYS A 337 -13.09 11.03 19.05
C LYS A 337 -13.74 11.13 17.69
N ALA A 338 -14.12 9.97 17.15
CA ALA A 338 -14.75 9.88 15.84
C ALA A 338 -15.93 10.85 15.71
N MET A 339 -16.08 11.42 14.52
CA MET A 339 -17.17 12.34 14.20
C MET A 339 -18.54 11.65 14.50
N PRO A 340 -19.43 12.30 15.27
CA PRO A 340 -20.72 11.71 15.56
C PRO A 340 -21.48 11.28 14.30
N GLY A 341 -21.89 10.02 14.28
CA GLY A 341 -22.59 9.40 13.15
C GLY A 341 -21.68 8.86 12.04
N SER A 342 -20.33 8.92 12.19
CA SER A 342 -19.40 8.21 11.32
C SER A 342 -19.41 6.70 11.61
N TRP A 343 -18.84 5.88 10.72
CA TRP A 343 -18.74 4.44 10.95
C TRP A 343 -17.99 4.13 12.24
N GLU A 344 -16.89 4.82 12.53
CA GLU A 344 -16.11 4.63 13.76
C GLU A 344 -16.88 4.99 15.02
N ASP A 345 -17.70 6.02 14.97
CA ASP A 345 -18.55 6.42 16.09
C ASP A 345 -19.66 5.38 16.34
N VAL A 346 -20.33 4.93 15.28
CA VAL A 346 -21.40 3.91 15.36
C VAL A 346 -20.84 2.58 15.85
N VAL A 347 -19.66 2.17 15.39
CA VAL A 347 -18.98 0.94 15.84
C VAL A 347 -18.52 1.05 17.28
N HIS A 348 -18.01 2.21 17.72
CA HIS A 348 -17.65 2.49 19.11
C HIS A 348 -18.89 2.38 20.04
N GLN A 349 -20.02 2.98 19.66
CA GLN A 349 -21.26 2.91 20.44
C GLN A 349 -21.79 1.48 20.63
N ALA A 350 -21.44 0.54 19.76
CA ALA A 350 -21.75 -0.87 19.91
C ALA A 350 -20.89 -1.58 20.98
N GLY A 351 -19.90 -0.90 21.55
CA GLY A 351 -19.05 -1.36 22.65
C GLY A 351 -17.63 -0.77 22.55
N GLU A 352 -17.07 -0.35 23.68
CA GLU A 352 -15.75 0.24 23.79
C GLU A 352 -14.64 -0.86 23.85
N PHE A 353 -14.49 -1.64 22.77
CA PHE A 353 -13.50 -2.70 22.65
C PHE A 353 -13.19 -3.01 21.18
N ASN A 354 -12.05 -3.63 20.93
CA ASN A 354 -11.63 -4.06 19.58
C ASN A 354 -12.57 -5.16 19.07
N LYS A 355 -13.04 -5.00 17.84
CA LYS A 355 -13.98 -5.92 17.21
C LYS A 355 -13.79 -5.95 15.70
N TYR A 356 -14.25 -7.02 15.08
CA TYR A 356 -14.34 -7.09 13.63
C TYR A 356 -15.72 -7.55 13.19
N MET A 357 -16.06 -7.22 11.96
CA MET A 357 -17.28 -7.69 11.28
C MET A 357 -16.88 -8.31 9.95
N MET A 358 -17.49 -9.43 9.58
CA MET A 358 -17.44 -10.00 8.24
C MET A 358 -18.76 -9.73 7.54
N PHE A 359 -18.71 -9.23 6.33
CA PHE A 359 -19.89 -8.97 5.52
C PHE A 359 -20.21 -10.20 4.67
N THR A 360 -21.39 -10.74 4.90
CA THR A 360 -21.89 -11.95 4.23
C THR A 360 -23.22 -11.64 3.53
N PRO A 361 -23.70 -12.48 2.62
CA PRO A 361 -25.02 -12.28 1.99
C PRO A 361 -26.16 -12.08 2.98
N GLU A 362 -26.03 -12.61 4.20
CA GLU A 362 -27.06 -12.51 5.24
C GLU A 362 -27.10 -11.15 5.96
N ASN A 363 -25.97 -10.41 5.98
CA ASN A 363 -25.87 -9.16 6.74
C ASN A 363 -25.42 -7.94 5.92
N GLN A 364 -24.91 -8.11 4.70
CA GLN A 364 -24.34 -7.01 3.91
C GLN A 364 -25.33 -5.86 3.67
N GLU A 365 -26.61 -6.14 3.47
CA GLU A 365 -27.64 -5.10 3.27
C GLU A 365 -27.80 -4.17 4.47
N LEU A 366 -27.40 -4.61 5.67
CA LEU A 366 -27.47 -3.82 6.89
C LEU A 366 -26.41 -2.71 6.96
N PHE A 367 -25.38 -2.74 6.10
CA PHE A 367 -24.20 -1.85 6.12
C PHE A 367 -23.98 -1.09 4.81
N GLN A 368 -25.03 -0.91 4.00
CA GLN A 368 -24.99 -0.23 2.69
C GLN A 368 -25.34 1.26 2.73
N GLU A 369 -25.65 1.83 3.90
CA GLU A 369 -25.86 3.30 3.99
C GLU A 369 -24.54 4.03 3.77
N THR A 370 -24.60 5.15 3.07
CA THR A 370 -23.43 6.02 2.86
C THR A 370 -23.18 6.84 4.12
N ILE A 371 -22.15 6.45 4.87
CA ILE A 371 -21.74 7.09 6.13
C ILE A 371 -20.25 7.45 6.01
N GLY A 372 -19.84 8.55 6.67
CA GLY A 372 -18.44 8.97 6.69
C GLY A 372 -17.54 7.92 7.36
N HIS A 373 -16.44 7.55 6.71
CA HIS A 373 -15.41 6.63 7.20
C HIS A 373 -14.08 7.35 7.25
N ARG A 374 -13.44 7.37 8.43
CA ARG A 374 -12.20 8.10 8.70
C ARG A 374 -11.07 7.67 7.76
N ALA A 375 -10.34 8.66 7.24
CA ALA A 375 -9.18 8.47 6.39
C ALA A 375 -8.15 9.55 6.68
N ILE A 376 -7.05 9.20 7.35
CA ILE A 376 -5.94 10.09 7.69
C ILE A 376 -4.75 9.75 6.83
N GLY A 377 -4.31 10.70 5.99
CA GLY A 377 -3.11 10.57 5.17
C GLY A 377 -1.83 10.90 5.93
N VAL A 378 -0.74 11.08 5.18
CA VAL A 378 0.58 11.47 5.74
C VAL A 378 0.62 12.93 6.19
N VAL A 379 -0.28 13.76 5.69
CA VAL A 379 -0.53 15.14 6.16
C VAL A 379 -1.86 15.16 6.91
N TYR A 380 -1.85 15.72 8.11
CA TYR A 380 -3.01 15.72 8.97
C TYR A 380 -3.14 16.96 9.83
N HIS A 381 -4.37 17.42 10.02
CA HIS A 381 -4.76 18.55 10.86
C HIS A 381 -5.93 18.14 11.76
N PRO A 382 -5.68 17.68 13.00
CA PRO A 382 -6.71 17.16 13.89
C PRO A 382 -7.92 18.07 14.09
N GLU A 383 -7.71 19.37 14.15
CA GLU A 383 -8.75 20.39 14.32
C GLU A 383 -9.66 20.54 13.08
N MET A 384 -9.17 20.12 11.92
CA MET A 384 -9.90 20.20 10.64
C MET A 384 -10.46 18.84 10.21
N GLU A 385 -10.21 17.76 10.95
CA GLU A 385 -10.50 16.36 10.58
C GLU A 385 -11.91 16.17 10.03
N ARG A 386 -12.91 16.73 10.71
CA ARG A 386 -14.33 16.60 10.33
C ARG A 386 -14.68 17.14 8.94
N PHE A 387 -13.83 17.97 8.36
CA PHE A 387 -14.08 18.63 7.07
C PHE A 387 -13.39 17.95 5.89
N GLY A 388 -12.39 17.11 6.12
CA GLY A 388 -11.61 16.53 5.03
C GLY A 388 -11.14 15.08 5.21
N ASN A 389 -11.35 14.49 6.40
CA ASN A 389 -10.82 13.16 6.69
C ASN A 389 -11.92 12.08 6.87
N TYR A 390 -13.10 12.29 6.29
CA TYR A 390 -14.19 11.30 6.28
C TYR A 390 -14.68 11.07 4.86
N VAL A 391 -14.44 9.87 4.34
CA VAL A 391 -14.85 9.43 3.01
C VAL A 391 -16.26 8.83 3.09
N PRO A 392 -17.26 9.37 2.36
CA PRO A 392 -18.58 8.76 2.28
C PRO A 392 -18.50 7.31 1.77
N SER A 393 -18.96 6.35 2.56
CA SER A 393 -18.69 4.92 2.31
C SER A 393 -19.87 4.02 2.64
N ARG A 394 -20.20 3.12 1.72
CA ARG A 394 -21.05 1.95 1.97
C ARG A 394 -20.16 0.80 2.40
N LEU A 395 -20.12 0.53 3.72
CA LEU A 395 -19.05 -0.25 4.33
C LEU A 395 -18.96 -1.69 3.79
N SER A 396 -20.10 -2.39 3.65
CA SER A 396 -20.17 -3.77 3.16
C SER A 396 -19.97 -3.95 1.65
N GLU A 397 -20.10 -2.86 0.88
CA GLU A 397 -19.74 -2.86 -0.54
C GLU A 397 -18.26 -2.50 -0.72
N ARG A 398 -17.71 -1.71 0.22
CA ARG A 398 -16.33 -1.25 0.17
C ARG A 398 -15.35 -2.36 0.57
N TYR A 399 -15.72 -3.18 1.58
CA TYR A 399 -14.89 -4.23 2.16
C TYR A 399 -15.65 -5.56 2.30
N ASP A 400 -14.92 -6.66 2.39
CA ASP A 400 -15.45 -7.98 2.76
C ASP A 400 -15.47 -8.17 4.29
N ALA A 401 -14.60 -7.43 5.00
CA ALA A 401 -14.60 -7.35 6.46
C ALA A 401 -14.06 -6.01 6.94
N PHE A 402 -14.37 -5.67 8.19
CA PHE A 402 -13.93 -4.44 8.82
C PHE A 402 -13.42 -4.71 10.23
N ILE A 403 -12.21 -4.26 10.54
CA ILE A 403 -11.58 -4.33 11.86
C ILE A 403 -11.62 -2.94 12.50
N HIS A 404 -12.18 -2.86 13.71
CA HIS A 404 -12.20 -1.64 14.51
C HIS A 404 -11.32 -1.83 15.75
N ILE A 405 -10.34 -0.97 15.91
CA ILE A 405 -9.50 -0.86 17.10
C ILE A 405 -9.91 0.40 17.83
N ASP A 406 -10.54 0.25 18.99
CA ASP A 406 -11.28 1.32 19.65
C ASP A 406 -10.38 2.50 20.06
N GLU A 407 -9.19 2.21 20.57
CA GLU A 407 -8.18 3.20 20.92
C GLU A 407 -6.82 2.78 20.37
N THR A 408 -6.14 3.71 19.68
CA THR A 408 -4.89 3.45 18.96
C THR A 408 -3.76 4.38 19.38
N SER A 409 -2.53 3.97 19.10
CA SER A 409 -1.30 4.72 19.35
C SER A 409 -0.50 4.96 18.07
N ALA A 410 0.31 6.02 18.11
CA ALA A 410 1.22 6.37 17.03
C ALA A 410 2.28 5.27 16.81
N LEU A 411 2.74 5.11 15.56
CA LEU A 411 3.91 4.30 15.20
C LEU A 411 5.15 4.70 15.99
N SER A 412 6.13 3.79 16.05
CA SER A 412 7.46 3.98 16.62
C SER A 412 8.51 4.14 15.50
N PRO A 413 8.57 5.31 14.81
CA PRO A 413 9.45 5.50 13.67
C PRO A 413 10.90 5.65 14.09
N TYR A 414 11.83 5.30 13.18
CA TYR A 414 13.23 5.66 13.31
C TYR A 414 13.44 7.13 12.91
N VAL A 415 14.27 7.83 13.68
CA VAL A 415 14.72 9.19 13.37
C VAL A 415 16.11 9.05 12.75
N PHE A 416 16.26 9.44 11.49
CA PHE A 416 17.52 9.39 10.75
C PHE A 416 18.12 10.77 10.61
#